data_f95d4d9d35b3fcd4c018b3fb9d6f87c8
#
_entry.id   f95d4d9d35b3fcd4c018b3fb9d6f87c8
#
_cell.length_a   1.000
_cell.length_b   1.000
_cell.length_c   1.000
_cell.angle_alpha   90.00
_cell.angle_beta   90.00
_cell.angle_gamma   90.00
#
_symmetry.space_group_name_H-M   'P 1'
#
loop_
_entity.id
_entity.type
_entity.pdbx_description
1 polymer ?
#
loop_
_entity_poly.entity_id
_entity_poly.type
_entity_poly.pdbx_seq_one_letter_code
_entity_poly.pdbx_strand_id
1 'polypeptide(L)'
;GLIVNGGHTLAENPDDSDLSVIVTCSVKDATASKMIHRIKESNSKPLVVAGCLPKAEKDTVEKFAENASLLGPNSIGKTLQVIQSTLDGKKLIALEDSDISKVGLPKIRLNPAVGIVEIASGCMSECTFCQTKLSKGDLQSYRVGDIVRQVKTEISDGCSEVWLTSTDNGCYGFDIDSDLPELINSVVEIPDKFFVRVGMMNPMYMPRIRDSLLKSFESSKVFKFLHVPVQS
;
A
#
# COMPACT_ATOMS: atom_id res chain seq x y z
N GLY A 1 -0.32 -10.01 8.02
CA GLY A 1 0.60 -9.89 9.14
C GLY A 1 -0.11 -9.48 10.42
N LEU A 2 -0.63 -8.23 10.53
CA LEU A 2 -1.26 -7.71 11.77
C LEU A 2 -2.34 -8.64 12.33
N ILE A 3 -3.20 -9.16 11.48
CA ILE A 3 -4.31 -10.06 11.88
C ILE A 3 -3.76 -11.34 12.51
N VAL A 4 -2.76 -11.96 11.88
CA VAL A 4 -2.13 -13.18 12.39
C VAL A 4 -1.36 -12.91 13.68
N ASN A 5 -0.62 -11.80 13.76
CA ASN A 5 0.06 -11.40 15.00
C ASN A 5 -0.94 -11.06 16.13
N GLY A 6 -2.17 -10.70 15.78
CA GLY A 6 -3.28 -10.49 16.73
C GLY A 6 -3.94 -11.78 17.23
N GLY A 7 -3.40 -12.95 16.85
CA GLY A 7 -3.91 -14.25 17.32
C GLY A 7 -5.00 -14.88 16.44
N HIS A 8 -5.30 -14.28 15.26
CA HIS A 8 -6.25 -14.86 14.31
C HIS A 8 -5.54 -15.76 13.30
N THR A 9 -6.26 -16.74 12.76
CA THR A 9 -5.81 -17.60 11.67
C THR A 9 -6.42 -17.20 10.34
N LEU A 10 -5.73 -17.47 9.24
CA LEU A 10 -6.28 -17.30 7.90
C LEU A 10 -6.92 -18.63 7.47
N ALA A 11 -8.20 -18.60 7.13
CA ALA A 11 -8.90 -19.76 6.58
C ALA A 11 -8.47 -19.98 5.12
N GLU A 12 -8.34 -21.24 4.71
CA GLU A 12 -8.04 -21.61 3.32
C GLU A 12 -9.28 -21.42 2.43
N ASN A 13 -10.46 -21.72 2.96
CA ASN A 13 -11.73 -21.54 2.27
C ASN A 13 -12.54 -20.40 2.92
N PRO A 14 -13.18 -19.54 2.14
CA PRO A 14 -14.04 -18.49 2.67
C PRO A 14 -15.19 -19.03 3.55
N ASP A 15 -15.69 -20.22 3.25
CA ASP A 15 -16.81 -20.83 3.98
C ASP A 15 -16.44 -21.23 5.42
N ASP A 16 -15.17 -21.52 5.67
CA ASP A 16 -14.65 -21.92 6.99
C ASP A 16 -14.27 -20.71 7.87
N SER A 17 -14.46 -19.48 7.36
CA SER A 17 -14.09 -18.27 8.08
C SER A 17 -15.23 -17.71 8.92
N ASP A 18 -14.92 -17.20 10.12
CA ASP A 18 -15.86 -16.47 10.98
C ASP A 18 -16.11 -15.04 10.51
N LEU A 19 -15.16 -14.47 9.76
CA LEU A 19 -15.20 -13.09 9.26
C LEU A 19 -14.47 -13.00 7.93
N SER A 20 -15.00 -12.19 7.01
CA SER A 20 -14.35 -11.86 5.75
C SER A 20 -13.72 -10.47 5.78
N VAL A 21 -12.50 -10.34 5.25
CA VAL A 21 -11.84 -9.05 5.03
C VAL A 21 -11.60 -8.87 3.54
N ILE A 22 -12.26 -7.87 2.94
CA ILE A 22 -12.07 -7.54 1.52
C ILE A 22 -11.22 -6.27 1.42
N VAL A 23 -9.99 -6.43 0.92
CA VAL A 23 -9.12 -5.29 0.63
C VAL A 23 -9.42 -4.78 -0.77
N THR A 24 -9.82 -3.52 -0.86
CA THR A 24 -10.34 -2.90 -2.08
C THR A 24 -9.37 -1.92 -2.70
N CYS A 25 -9.52 -1.73 -4.02
CA CYS A 25 -8.80 -0.74 -4.82
C CYS A 25 -9.81 0.11 -5.60
N SER A 26 -9.57 1.42 -5.70
CA SER A 26 -10.40 2.38 -6.42
C SER A 26 -9.72 2.98 -7.67
N VAL A 27 -8.56 2.45 -8.09
CA VAL A 27 -7.74 3.05 -9.16
C VAL A 27 -8.37 2.88 -10.56
N LYS A 28 -9.14 1.82 -10.80
CA LYS A 28 -9.76 1.53 -12.09
C LYS A 28 -11.21 1.10 -11.88
N ASP A 29 -12.12 1.64 -12.67
CA ASP A 29 -13.56 1.31 -12.63
C ASP A 29 -13.85 -0.19 -12.72
N ALA A 30 -13.15 -0.90 -13.61
CA ALA A 30 -13.28 -2.35 -13.73
C ALA A 30 -12.86 -3.09 -12.44
N THR A 31 -11.87 -2.57 -11.72
CA THR A 31 -11.45 -3.15 -10.45
C THR A 31 -12.43 -2.81 -9.34
N ALA A 32 -12.90 -1.56 -9.26
CA ALA A 32 -13.92 -1.13 -8.31
C ALA A 32 -15.21 -1.96 -8.47
N SER A 33 -15.68 -2.15 -9.70
CA SER A 33 -16.85 -2.99 -10.01
C SER A 33 -16.68 -4.44 -9.55
N LYS A 34 -15.51 -5.04 -9.75
CA LYS A 34 -15.21 -6.40 -9.24
C LYS A 34 -15.20 -6.44 -7.71
N MET A 35 -14.68 -5.40 -7.04
CA MET A 35 -14.68 -5.32 -5.59
C MET A 35 -16.10 -5.19 -5.04
N ILE A 36 -16.94 -4.36 -5.64
CA ILE A 36 -18.36 -4.23 -5.28
C ILE A 36 -19.09 -5.56 -5.44
N HIS A 37 -18.82 -6.30 -6.52
CA HIS A 37 -19.41 -7.64 -6.70
C HIS A 37 -19.00 -8.60 -5.58
N ARG A 38 -17.72 -8.66 -5.23
CA ARG A 38 -17.24 -9.47 -4.10
C ARG A 38 -17.84 -9.05 -2.76
N ILE A 39 -18.02 -7.75 -2.52
CA ILE A 39 -18.65 -7.23 -1.31
C ILE A 39 -20.09 -7.77 -1.20
N LYS A 40 -20.85 -7.75 -2.30
CA LYS A 40 -22.22 -8.27 -2.34
C LYS A 40 -22.27 -9.77 -2.03
N GLU A 41 -21.37 -10.55 -2.61
CA GLU A 41 -21.32 -12.02 -2.40
C GLU A 41 -20.90 -12.38 -0.97
N SER A 42 -20.06 -11.58 -0.34
CA SER A 42 -19.53 -11.84 1.02
C SER A 42 -20.39 -11.28 2.15
N ASN A 43 -21.51 -10.62 1.85
CA ASN A 43 -22.34 -9.90 2.84
C ASN A 43 -23.22 -10.84 3.71
N SER A 44 -23.13 -12.16 3.52
CA SER A 44 -23.82 -13.16 4.36
C SER A 44 -23.13 -13.46 5.70
N LYS A 45 -21.89 -13.00 5.87
CA LYS A 45 -21.05 -13.19 7.06
C LYS A 45 -20.58 -11.83 7.61
N PRO A 46 -20.06 -11.79 8.85
CA PRO A 46 -19.35 -10.61 9.36
C PRO A 46 -18.30 -10.15 8.35
N LEU A 47 -18.34 -8.87 7.95
CA LEU A 47 -17.57 -8.34 6.86
C LEU A 47 -16.82 -7.06 7.26
N VAL A 48 -15.54 -7.01 6.91
CA VAL A 48 -14.72 -5.79 6.93
C VAL A 48 -14.37 -5.41 5.50
N VAL A 49 -14.76 -4.22 5.06
CA VAL A 49 -14.32 -3.66 3.78
C VAL A 49 -13.16 -2.70 4.07
N ALA A 50 -11.98 -3.04 3.57
CA ALA A 50 -10.75 -2.30 3.81
C ALA A 50 -10.18 -1.67 2.53
N GLY A 51 -9.29 -0.69 2.67
CA GLY A 51 -8.55 -0.09 1.56
C GLY A 51 -9.15 1.20 1.04
N CYS A 52 -8.97 1.47 -0.27
CA CYS A 52 -9.29 2.78 -0.85
C CYS A 52 -10.80 3.01 -1.04
N LEU A 53 -11.54 1.98 -1.47
CA LEU A 53 -12.95 2.14 -1.83
C LEU A 53 -13.82 2.66 -0.68
N PRO A 54 -13.74 2.13 0.57
CA PRO A 54 -14.58 2.61 1.65
C PRO A 54 -14.30 4.06 2.06
N LYS A 55 -13.12 4.60 1.75
CA LYS A 55 -12.80 6.01 2.00
C LYS A 55 -13.22 6.92 0.84
N ALA A 56 -13.03 6.49 -0.41
CA ALA A 56 -13.39 7.26 -1.59
C ALA A 56 -14.89 7.26 -1.87
N GLU A 57 -15.56 6.13 -1.64
CA GLU A 57 -16.95 5.88 -2.03
C GLU A 57 -17.72 5.18 -0.91
N LYS A 58 -17.70 5.75 0.30
CA LYS A 58 -18.34 5.19 1.49
C LYS A 58 -19.80 4.81 1.25
N ASP A 59 -20.59 5.74 0.70
CA ASP A 59 -22.02 5.53 0.47
C ASP A 59 -22.29 4.37 -0.50
N THR A 60 -21.43 4.21 -1.51
CA THR A 60 -21.51 3.07 -2.43
C THR A 60 -21.28 1.75 -1.72
N VAL A 61 -20.29 1.68 -0.83
CA VAL A 61 -20.01 0.47 -0.05
C VAL A 61 -21.17 0.18 0.91
N GLU A 62 -21.66 1.16 1.66
CA GLU A 62 -22.76 1.01 2.62
C GLU A 62 -24.06 0.59 1.95
N LYS A 63 -24.33 1.04 0.73
CA LYS A 63 -25.50 0.62 -0.07
C LYS A 63 -25.53 -0.91 -0.32
N PHE A 64 -24.37 -1.54 -0.45
CA PHE A 64 -24.27 -2.96 -0.77
C PHE A 64 -23.91 -3.85 0.44
N ALA A 65 -23.38 -3.26 1.50
CA ALA A 65 -22.99 -3.93 2.73
C ALA A 65 -23.19 -3.01 3.94
N GLU A 66 -24.44 -2.73 4.27
CA GLU A 66 -24.82 -1.77 5.32
C GLU A 66 -24.20 -2.11 6.69
N ASN A 67 -24.10 -3.39 7.01
CA ASN A 67 -23.58 -3.87 8.30
C ASN A 67 -22.05 -4.09 8.30
N ALA A 68 -21.37 -3.91 7.17
CA ALA A 68 -19.93 -4.09 7.12
C ALA A 68 -19.18 -2.99 7.90
N SER A 69 -18.14 -3.39 8.61
CA SER A 69 -17.18 -2.45 9.16
C SER A 69 -16.26 -1.93 8.07
N LEU A 70 -15.81 -0.67 8.20
CA LEU A 70 -15.01 0.02 7.20
C LEU A 70 -13.63 0.36 7.75
N LEU A 71 -12.56 0.05 6.99
CA LEU A 71 -11.19 0.36 7.35
C LEU A 71 -10.48 1.11 6.22
N GLY A 72 -10.09 2.35 6.47
CA GLY A 72 -9.38 3.20 5.50
C GLY A 72 -7.94 2.77 5.28
N PRO A 73 -7.32 3.20 4.15
CA PRO A 73 -5.95 2.81 3.81
C PRO A 73 -4.90 3.37 4.77
N ASN A 74 -5.20 4.47 5.46
CA ASN A 74 -4.32 5.11 6.44
C ASN A 74 -4.73 4.81 7.90
N SER A 75 -5.78 3.99 8.11
CA SER A 75 -6.25 3.60 9.45
C SER A 75 -5.76 2.21 9.87
N ILE A 76 -4.69 1.72 9.27
CA ILE A 76 -4.20 0.34 9.43
C ILE A 76 -3.91 -0.04 10.90
N GLY A 77 -3.55 0.92 11.75
CA GLY A 77 -3.36 0.70 13.18
C GLY A 77 -4.62 0.26 13.92
N LYS A 78 -5.81 0.52 13.36
CA LYS A 78 -7.10 0.12 13.94
C LYS A 78 -7.56 -1.27 13.45
N THR A 79 -6.75 -1.99 12.67
CA THR A 79 -7.13 -3.27 12.04
C THR A 79 -7.70 -4.26 13.05
N LEU A 80 -7.00 -4.53 14.15
CA LEU A 80 -7.46 -5.50 15.15
C LEU A 80 -8.72 -5.04 15.88
N GLN A 81 -8.83 -3.75 16.19
CA GLN A 81 -10.02 -3.18 16.80
C GLN A 81 -11.26 -3.33 15.89
N VAL A 82 -11.10 -3.06 14.58
CA VAL A 82 -12.18 -3.21 13.60
C VAL A 82 -12.61 -4.68 13.49
N ILE A 83 -11.65 -5.61 13.41
CA ILE A 83 -11.94 -7.05 13.35
C ILE A 83 -12.68 -7.50 14.58
N GLN A 84 -12.18 -7.20 15.79
CA GLN A 84 -12.82 -7.61 17.03
C GLN A 84 -14.23 -7.04 17.16
N SER A 85 -14.42 -5.74 16.86
CA SER A 85 -15.74 -5.13 16.87
C SER A 85 -16.73 -5.84 15.92
N THR A 86 -16.24 -6.21 14.73
CA THR A 86 -17.06 -6.90 13.72
C THR A 86 -17.44 -8.32 14.17
N LEU A 87 -16.52 -9.07 14.79
CA LEU A 87 -16.78 -10.37 15.38
C LEU A 87 -17.79 -10.29 16.53
N ASP A 88 -17.76 -9.21 17.32
CA ASP A 88 -18.74 -8.92 18.37
C ASP A 88 -20.11 -8.46 17.84
N GLY A 89 -20.33 -8.48 16.53
CA GLY A 89 -21.55 -8.05 15.86
C GLY A 89 -21.76 -6.53 15.83
N LYS A 90 -20.69 -5.74 16.03
CA LYS A 90 -20.74 -4.28 16.04
C LYS A 90 -20.04 -3.71 14.81
N LYS A 91 -20.74 -2.88 14.04
CA LYS A 91 -20.14 -2.11 12.93
C LYS A 91 -19.20 -1.05 13.50
N LEU A 92 -17.97 -1.00 12.99
CA LEU A 92 -16.98 0.04 13.28
C LEU A 92 -16.49 0.69 11.98
N ILE A 93 -16.50 2.02 11.94
CA ILE A 93 -16.03 2.81 10.80
C ILE A 93 -14.73 3.50 11.22
N ALA A 94 -13.61 3.13 10.61
CA ALA A 94 -12.28 3.68 10.84
C ALA A 94 -11.71 4.18 9.50
N LEU A 95 -12.03 5.40 9.13
CA LEU A 95 -11.65 6.04 7.85
C LEU A 95 -10.76 7.27 8.04
N GLU A 96 -10.46 7.63 9.28
CA GLU A 96 -9.58 8.76 9.60
C GLU A 96 -8.15 8.46 9.21
N ASP A 97 -7.42 9.49 8.82
CA ASP A 97 -6.00 9.39 8.58
C ASP A 97 -5.26 9.26 9.93
N SER A 98 -4.20 8.48 9.94
CA SER A 98 -3.31 8.34 11.10
C SER A 98 -1.87 8.46 10.64
N ASP A 99 -1.03 8.99 11.52
CA ASP A 99 0.42 9.15 11.28
C ASP A 99 1.22 7.85 11.47
N ILE A 100 0.54 6.70 11.50
CA ILE A 100 1.20 5.42 11.70
C ILE A 100 1.97 5.05 10.43
N SER A 101 3.28 4.97 10.56
CA SER A 101 4.14 4.43 9.50
C SER A 101 3.75 2.99 9.20
N LYS A 102 3.62 2.68 7.91
CA LYS A 102 3.40 1.31 7.45
C LYS A 102 4.71 0.54 7.28
N VAL A 103 5.85 1.22 7.37
CA VAL A 103 7.18 0.60 7.37
C VAL A 103 7.38 -0.19 8.66
N GLY A 104 7.86 -1.41 8.53
CA GLY A 104 8.08 -2.31 9.67
C GLY A 104 6.86 -3.10 10.13
N LEU A 105 5.67 -2.88 9.55
CA LEU A 105 4.51 -3.70 9.88
C LEU A 105 4.69 -5.16 9.42
N PRO A 106 4.19 -6.12 10.20
CA PRO A 106 4.30 -7.53 9.87
C PRO A 106 3.54 -7.85 8.58
N LYS A 107 4.15 -8.65 7.71
CA LYS A 107 3.62 -9.02 6.39
C LYS A 107 3.50 -10.53 6.25
N ILE A 108 2.60 -10.96 5.36
CA ILE A 108 2.56 -12.32 4.82
C ILE A 108 2.87 -12.17 3.33
N ARG A 109 3.91 -12.84 2.87
CA ARG A 109 4.34 -12.80 1.47
C ARG A 109 3.72 -13.95 0.71
N LEU A 110 3.10 -13.67 -0.43
CA LEU A 110 2.64 -14.69 -1.37
C LEU A 110 3.81 -15.23 -2.20
N ASN A 111 4.78 -14.36 -2.53
CA ASN A 111 6.02 -14.74 -3.17
C ASN A 111 7.19 -14.51 -2.18
N PRO A 112 7.83 -15.55 -1.68
CA PRO A 112 8.91 -15.41 -0.70
C PRO A 112 10.17 -14.72 -1.25
N ALA A 113 10.35 -14.70 -2.57
CA ALA A 113 11.50 -14.06 -3.21
C ALA A 113 11.36 -12.54 -3.33
N VAL A 114 10.15 -11.98 -3.14
CA VAL A 114 9.86 -10.55 -3.39
C VAL A 114 9.43 -9.83 -2.11
N GLY A 115 10.23 -8.86 -1.70
CA GLY A 115 9.90 -7.90 -0.64
C GLY A 115 9.26 -6.64 -1.22
N ILE A 116 7.97 -6.38 -0.89
CA ILE A 116 7.30 -5.13 -1.30
C ILE A 116 7.42 -4.12 -0.16
N VAL A 117 8.06 -2.98 -0.45
CA VAL A 117 8.30 -1.91 0.52
C VAL A 117 7.57 -0.65 0.05
N GLU A 118 6.53 -0.25 0.78
CA GLU A 118 5.88 1.04 0.57
C GLU A 118 6.82 2.14 1.08
N ILE A 119 7.17 3.10 0.21
CA ILE A 119 8.11 4.19 0.53
C ILE A 119 7.40 5.49 0.89
N ALA A 120 6.16 5.63 0.44
CA ALA A 120 5.29 6.77 0.77
C ALA A 120 3.82 6.38 0.60
N SER A 121 2.94 7.05 1.33
CA SER A 121 1.49 7.05 1.12
C SER A 121 1.04 8.37 0.53
N GLY A 122 -0.13 8.41 -0.12
CA GLY A 122 -0.64 9.65 -0.72
C GLY A 122 0.14 10.12 -1.95
N CYS A 123 -0.09 11.36 -2.38
CA CYS A 123 0.53 11.95 -3.56
C CYS A 123 0.49 13.49 -3.50
N MET A 124 1.49 14.15 -4.08
CA MET A 124 1.49 15.62 -4.24
C MET A 124 0.60 16.09 -5.39
N SER A 125 0.33 15.23 -6.38
CA SER A 125 -0.46 15.61 -7.55
C SER A 125 -1.93 15.82 -7.21
N GLU A 126 -2.59 16.71 -7.95
CA GLU A 126 -4.00 17.04 -7.84
C GLU A 126 -4.76 16.69 -9.12
N CYS A 127 -4.53 15.48 -9.64
CA CYS A 127 -5.22 15.01 -10.84
C CYS A 127 -6.73 14.92 -10.58
N THR A 128 -7.54 15.62 -11.36
CA THR A 128 -8.99 15.77 -11.16
C THR A 128 -9.77 14.46 -11.20
N PHE A 129 -9.22 13.43 -11.84
CA PHE A 129 -9.82 12.09 -11.97
C PHE A 129 -9.34 11.09 -10.90
N CYS A 130 -8.44 11.50 -9.98
CA CYS A 130 -7.71 10.55 -9.16
C CYS A 130 -8.46 10.16 -7.87
N GLN A 131 -9.10 9.01 -7.88
CA GLN A 131 -9.72 8.40 -6.71
C GLN A 131 -8.70 8.07 -5.59
N THR A 132 -7.43 7.82 -5.96
CA THR A 132 -6.38 7.52 -4.98
C THR A 132 -6.05 8.73 -4.11
N LYS A 133 -6.08 9.94 -4.66
CA LYS A 133 -5.90 11.18 -3.90
C LYS A 133 -6.98 11.34 -2.83
N LEU A 134 -8.24 11.06 -3.19
CA LEU A 134 -9.37 11.10 -2.23
C LEU A 134 -9.22 10.08 -1.10
N SER A 135 -8.62 8.93 -1.39
CA SER A 135 -8.48 7.85 -0.41
C SER A 135 -7.26 7.96 0.47
N LYS A 136 -6.10 8.33 -0.10
CA LYS A 136 -4.80 8.31 0.59
C LYS A 136 -4.32 9.70 1.00
N GLY A 137 -4.94 10.77 0.49
CA GLY A 137 -4.62 12.15 0.85
C GLY A 137 -3.30 12.68 0.28
N ASP A 138 -2.69 13.58 1.02
CA ASP A 138 -1.42 14.21 0.68
C ASP A 138 -0.25 13.26 0.84
N LEU A 139 0.89 13.63 0.23
CA LEU A 139 2.11 12.85 0.31
C LEU A 139 2.60 12.74 1.77
N GLN A 140 2.88 11.52 2.18
CA GLN A 140 3.57 11.18 3.42
C GLN A 140 4.70 10.22 3.08
N SER A 141 5.90 10.74 2.92
CA SER A 141 7.10 9.93 2.68
C SER A 141 7.63 9.35 3.98
N TYR A 142 8.09 8.10 3.93
CA TYR A 142 8.79 7.50 5.05
C TYR A 142 10.28 7.84 4.98
N ARG A 143 10.92 7.95 6.14
CA ARG A 143 12.34 8.32 6.22
C ARG A 143 13.23 7.28 5.55
N VAL A 144 14.25 7.72 4.83
CA VAL A 144 15.23 6.84 4.13
C VAL A 144 15.76 5.74 5.06
N GLY A 145 16.15 6.08 6.29
CA GLY A 145 16.68 5.11 7.25
C GLY A 145 15.69 4.01 7.64
N ASP A 146 14.39 4.33 7.73
CA ASP A 146 13.35 3.35 8.07
C ASP A 146 13.11 2.40 6.90
N ILE A 147 13.08 2.92 5.66
CA ILE A 147 12.94 2.14 4.45
C ILE A 147 14.15 1.20 4.28
N VAL A 148 15.38 1.72 4.45
CA VAL A 148 16.61 0.90 4.38
C VAL A 148 16.58 -0.23 5.41
N ARG A 149 16.11 0.04 6.64
CA ARG A 149 15.93 -0.98 7.67
C ARG A 149 14.92 -2.04 7.24
N GLN A 150 13.78 -1.63 6.68
CA GLN A 150 12.78 -2.56 6.15
C GLN A 150 13.36 -3.41 5.01
N VAL A 151 14.11 -2.80 4.07
CA VAL A 151 14.76 -3.54 2.98
C VAL A 151 15.73 -4.59 3.53
N LYS A 152 16.53 -4.26 4.54
CA LYS A 152 17.42 -5.23 5.21
C LYS A 152 16.62 -6.39 5.82
N THR A 153 15.47 -6.12 6.43
CA THR A 153 14.59 -7.16 6.96
C THR A 153 14.05 -8.06 5.85
N GLU A 154 13.58 -7.49 4.72
CA GLU A 154 13.09 -8.28 3.58
C GLU A 154 14.19 -9.22 3.03
N ILE A 155 15.43 -8.71 2.93
CA ILE A 155 16.58 -9.50 2.46
C ILE A 155 16.92 -10.60 3.47
N SER A 156 16.98 -10.29 4.76
CA SER A 156 17.27 -11.27 5.81
C SER A 156 16.21 -12.38 5.88
N ASP A 157 14.99 -12.09 5.50
CA ASP A 157 13.90 -13.05 5.37
C ASP A 157 13.94 -13.87 4.07
N GLY A 158 14.98 -13.69 3.23
CA GLY A 158 15.22 -14.46 2.02
C GLY A 158 14.75 -13.83 0.72
N CYS A 159 14.29 -12.58 0.71
CA CYS A 159 13.92 -11.92 -0.53
C CYS A 159 15.15 -11.61 -1.38
N SER A 160 15.12 -11.98 -2.66
CA SER A 160 16.14 -11.65 -3.67
C SER A 160 15.77 -10.42 -4.50
N GLU A 161 14.53 -9.97 -4.43
CA GLU A 161 14.03 -8.75 -5.06
C GLU A 161 13.32 -7.86 -4.04
N VAL A 162 13.54 -6.56 -4.15
CA VAL A 162 12.81 -5.54 -3.37
C VAL A 162 12.13 -4.58 -4.33
N TRP A 163 10.83 -4.41 -4.14
CA TRP A 163 10.02 -3.48 -4.92
C TRP A 163 9.69 -2.26 -4.09
N LEU A 164 10.30 -1.12 -4.42
CA LEU A 164 9.97 0.17 -3.84
C LEU A 164 8.68 0.69 -4.47
N THR A 165 7.64 0.86 -3.68
CA THR A 165 6.30 1.19 -4.18
C THR A 165 5.68 2.33 -3.42
N SER A 166 4.91 3.16 -4.12
CA SER A 166 4.03 4.17 -3.53
C SER A 166 2.88 4.45 -4.50
N THR A 167 2.06 5.44 -4.19
CA THR A 167 1.08 5.97 -5.13
C THR A 167 1.79 6.58 -6.34
N ASP A 168 2.88 7.32 -6.08
CA ASP A 168 3.75 7.94 -7.08
C ASP A 168 5.16 8.03 -6.50
N ASN A 169 6.10 7.23 -7.02
CA ASN A 169 7.48 7.26 -6.52
C ASN A 169 8.22 8.53 -6.96
N GLY A 170 7.77 9.22 -8.01
CA GLY A 170 8.44 10.42 -8.54
C GLY A 170 8.47 11.60 -7.59
N CYS A 171 7.50 11.69 -6.67
CA CYS A 171 7.44 12.74 -5.67
C CYS A 171 7.95 12.30 -4.28
N TYR A 172 8.47 11.07 -4.14
CA TYR A 172 9.00 10.60 -2.87
C TYR A 172 10.03 11.58 -2.30
N GLY A 173 9.91 11.86 -1.01
CA GLY A 173 10.87 12.64 -0.24
C GLY A 173 10.68 14.15 -0.30
N PHE A 174 9.86 14.68 -1.20
CA PHE A 174 9.70 16.14 -1.37
C PHE A 174 9.05 16.82 -0.16
N ASP A 175 8.38 16.05 0.70
CA ASP A 175 7.77 16.49 1.95
C ASP A 175 8.70 16.34 3.17
N ILE A 176 9.86 15.71 3.00
CA ILE A 176 10.84 15.44 4.07
C ILE A 176 12.28 15.83 3.68
N ASP A 177 12.46 16.77 2.75
CA ASP A 177 13.75 17.26 2.23
C ASP A 177 14.67 16.13 1.72
N SER A 178 14.10 15.14 1.01
CA SER A 178 14.78 14.02 0.38
C SER A 178 14.24 13.79 -1.03
N ASP A 179 14.75 12.79 -1.74
CA ASP A 179 14.25 12.40 -3.06
C ASP A 179 14.44 10.90 -3.35
N LEU A 180 13.81 10.45 -4.43
CA LEU A 180 13.89 9.05 -4.85
C LEU A 180 15.32 8.58 -5.19
N PRO A 181 16.16 9.36 -5.91
CA PRO A 181 17.56 9.03 -6.13
C PRO A 181 18.36 8.78 -4.84
N GLU A 182 18.21 9.63 -3.82
CA GLU A 182 18.88 9.46 -2.53
C GLU A 182 18.46 8.14 -1.87
N LEU A 183 17.18 7.84 -1.89
CA LEU A 183 16.67 6.58 -1.36
C LEU A 183 17.25 5.38 -2.12
N ILE A 184 17.22 5.39 -3.45
CA ILE A 184 17.76 4.29 -4.26
C ILE A 184 19.25 4.08 -3.94
N ASN A 185 20.04 5.16 -3.90
CA ASN A 185 21.46 5.09 -3.58
C ASN A 185 21.70 4.47 -2.21
N SER A 186 20.94 4.90 -1.19
CA SER A 186 21.04 4.32 0.16
C SER A 186 20.65 2.84 0.22
N VAL A 187 19.68 2.42 -0.58
CA VAL A 187 19.24 1.01 -0.64
C VAL A 187 20.30 0.14 -1.34
N VAL A 188 20.90 0.60 -2.45
CA VAL A 188 21.89 -0.21 -3.19
C VAL A 188 23.22 -0.33 -2.47
N GLU A 189 23.52 0.51 -1.48
CA GLU A 189 24.68 0.41 -0.60
C GLU A 189 24.62 -0.79 0.36
N ILE A 190 23.45 -1.39 0.58
CA ILE A 190 23.33 -2.62 1.37
C ILE A 190 24.18 -3.71 0.71
N PRO A 191 25.13 -4.37 1.44
CA PRO A 191 26.15 -5.21 0.80
C PRO A 191 25.62 -6.53 0.24
N ASP A 192 24.40 -6.92 0.56
CA ASP A 192 23.79 -8.18 0.13
C ASP A 192 23.50 -8.24 -1.37
N LYS A 193 23.30 -9.45 -1.89
CA LYS A 193 22.91 -9.68 -3.30
C LYS A 193 21.38 -9.68 -3.42
N PHE A 194 20.86 -8.65 -4.02
CA PHE A 194 19.42 -8.51 -4.32
C PHE A 194 19.23 -7.51 -5.47
N PHE A 195 18.01 -7.47 -6.01
CA PHE A 195 17.63 -6.52 -7.04
C PHE A 195 16.55 -5.55 -6.52
N VAL A 196 16.63 -4.32 -7.00
CA VAL A 196 15.65 -3.26 -6.67
C VAL A 196 14.82 -2.94 -7.90
N ARG A 197 13.51 -3.02 -7.77
CA ARG A 197 12.55 -2.51 -8.75
C ARG A 197 11.91 -1.24 -8.21
N VAL A 198 11.95 -0.18 -9.01
CA VAL A 198 11.26 1.07 -8.72
C VAL A 198 9.87 1.05 -9.34
N GLY A 199 8.85 1.40 -8.58
CA GLY A 199 7.48 1.46 -9.03
C GLY A 199 7.20 2.66 -9.94
N MET A 200 5.93 2.94 -10.19
CA MET A 200 5.44 3.97 -11.09
C MET A 200 5.88 5.38 -10.63
N MET A 201 6.25 6.21 -11.59
CA MET A 201 6.61 7.63 -11.40
C MET A 201 5.82 8.51 -12.37
N ASN A 202 5.21 9.56 -11.87
CA ASN A 202 4.56 10.55 -12.73
C ASN A 202 5.63 11.38 -13.47
N PRO A 203 5.51 11.56 -14.80
CA PRO A 203 6.47 12.32 -15.58
C PRO A 203 6.63 13.77 -15.13
N MET A 204 5.65 14.37 -14.49
CA MET A 204 5.71 15.77 -14.03
C MET A 204 6.84 16.04 -13.02
N TYR A 205 7.29 15.05 -12.27
CA TYR A 205 8.38 15.18 -11.30
C TYR A 205 9.75 14.87 -11.87
N MET A 206 9.80 14.24 -13.06
CA MET A 206 11.05 13.84 -13.72
C MET A 206 12.03 15.01 -13.98
N PRO A 207 11.60 16.22 -14.40
CA PRO A 207 12.54 17.33 -14.63
C PRO A 207 13.38 17.67 -13.40
N ARG A 208 12.83 17.46 -12.18
CA ARG A 208 13.54 17.79 -10.93
C ARG A 208 14.61 16.75 -10.56
N ILE A 209 14.39 15.47 -10.87
CA ILE A 209 15.23 14.37 -10.38
C ILE A 209 15.92 13.56 -11.50
N ARG A 210 15.69 13.90 -12.77
CA ARG A 210 16.05 13.07 -13.93
C ARG A 210 17.52 12.63 -13.91
N ASP A 211 18.44 13.55 -13.80
CA ASP A 211 19.87 13.24 -13.99
C ASP A 211 20.43 12.42 -12.82
N SER A 212 20.04 12.74 -11.59
CA SER A 212 20.37 11.95 -10.40
C SER A 212 19.70 10.57 -10.41
N LEU A 213 18.45 10.50 -10.87
CA LEU A 213 17.72 9.24 -11.00
C LEU A 213 18.40 8.31 -12.02
N LEU A 214 18.74 8.81 -13.21
CA LEU A 214 19.42 8.01 -14.22
C LEU A 214 20.77 7.47 -13.70
N LYS A 215 21.52 8.30 -12.96
CA LYS A 215 22.75 7.86 -12.30
C LYS A 215 22.51 6.73 -11.29
N SER A 216 21.44 6.83 -10.49
CA SER A 216 21.09 5.75 -9.54
C SER A 216 20.72 4.44 -10.25
N PHE A 217 20.15 4.54 -11.46
CA PHE A 217 19.84 3.39 -12.31
C PHE A 217 21.07 2.75 -12.99
N GLU A 218 22.27 3.35 -12.91
CA GLU A 218 23.51 2.70 -13.37
C GLU A 218 23.92 1.54 -12.47
N SER A 219 23.50 1.54 -11.19
CA SER A 219 23.78 0.44 -10.28
C SER A 219 23.32 -0.90 -10.85
N SER A 220 24.17 -1.93 -10.75
CA SER A 220 23.84 -3.30 -11.18
C SER A 220 22.73 -3.95 -10.38
N LYS A 221 22.41 -3.42 -9.20
CA LYS A 221 21.31 -3.90 -8.36
C LYS A 221 19.94 -3.35 -8.79
N VAL A 222 19.87 -2.30 -9.60
CA VAL A 222 18.61 -1.69 -10.03
C VAL A 222 18.18 -2.27 -11.36
N PHE A 223 16.95 -2.78 -11.42
CA PHE A 223 16.35 -3.21 -12.68
C PHE A 223 16.29 -2.05 -13.68
N LYS A 224 16.74 -2.27 -14.90
CA LYS A 224 16.74 -1.27 -15.99
C LYS A 224 15.33 -1.10 -16.57
N PHE A 225 14.38 -0.79 -15.70
CA PHE A 225 12.96 -0.67 -16.02
C PHE A 225 12.39 0.59 -15.38
N LEU A 226 11.90 1.50 -16.20
CA LEU A 226 11.21 2.72 -15.79
C LEU A 226 9.72 2.60 -16.12
N HIS A 227 8.88 2.73 -15.10
CA HIS A 227 7.44 2.79 -15.26
C HIS A 227 6.97 4.25 -15.17
N VAL A 228 6.87 4.90 -16.33
CA VAL A 228 6.45 6.32 -16.44
C VAL A 228 5.20 6.37 -17.32
N PRO A 229 4.00 6.42 -16.73
CA PRO A 229 2.76 6.50 -17.51
C PRO A 229 2.61 7.87 -18.15
N VAL A 230 2.27 7.89 -19.43
CA VAL A 230 1.95 9.10 -20.18
C VAL A 230 0.43 9.27 -20.20
N GLN A 231 -0.03 10.47 -19.94
CA GLN A 231 -1.44 10.86 -20.00
C GLN A 231 -1.66 11.75 -21.22
N SER A 232 -2.80 11.60 -21.88
CA SER A 232 -3.25 12.47 -23.01
C SER A 232 -4.09 13.62 -22.49
#